data_25aa3467641364255ef6b48dd91cd275
#
_entry.id   25aa3467641364255ef6b48dd91cd275
#
_cell.length_a   1.000
_cell.length_b   1.000
_cell.length_c   1.000
_cell.angle_alpha   90.00
_cell.angle_beta   90.00
_cell.angle_gamma   90.00
#
_symmetry.space_group_name_H-M   'P 1'
#
loop_
_entity.id
_entity.type
_entity.pdbx_description
1 polymer ?
#
loop_
_entity_poly.entity_id
_entity_poly.type
_entity_poly.pdbx_seq_one_letter_code
_entity_poly.pdbx_strand_id
1 'polypeptide(L)'
;ETKETLEEKHEEAQEVEVDLKPKKPAKLAPQGIRTFTVCRLNDESGVSGTGIVIEGIVLATGQCVVHWLYPAPRGSIAMFDSISDFATVHIKPHPGNESIITYEDGEQVHYKDDGSILTKPAPEPEEETKE
;
A
#
# COMPACT_ATOMS: atom_id res chain seq x y z
N GLU A 1 -6.24 -24.12 40.80
CA GLU A 1 -5.64 -24.40 39.78
C GLU A 1 -5.78 -23.42 38.72
N THR A 2 -6.92 -22.91 38.41
CA THR A 2 -7.10 -21.94 37.42
C THR A 2 -6.40 -20.68 37.82
N LYS A 3 -6.30 -20.36 39.08
CA LYS A 3 -5.60 -19.19 39.49
C LYS A 3 -4.15 -19.28 39.17
N GLU A 4 -3.52 -20.36 39.40
CA GLU A 4 -2.12 -20.50 39.13
C GLU A 4 -1.89 -20.34 37.62
N THR A 5 -2.74 -20.92 36.80
CA THR A 5 -2.56 -20.82 35.37
C THR A 5 -2.69 -19.39 34.92
N LEU A 6 -3.64 -18.65 35.45
CA LEU A 6 -3.81 -17.27 35.08
C LEU A 6 -2.63 -16.44 35.51
N GLU A 7 -2.09 -16.72 36.69
CA GLU A 7 -0.95 -15.95 37.15
C GLU A 7 0.26 -16.22 36.29
N GLU A 8 0.45 -17.46 35.90
CA GLU A 8 1.56 -17.78 35.07
C GLU A 8 1.42 -17.07 33.71
N LYS A 9 0.23 -17.09 33.13
CA LYS A 9 0.02 -16.43 31.89
C LYS A 9 0.22 -14.94 32.04
N HIS A 10 -0.18 -14.39 33.15
CA HIS A 10 -0.03 -12.98 33.39
C HIS A 10 1.43 -12.61 33.48
N GLU A 11 2.22 -13.40 34.11
CA GLU A 11 3.62 -13.13 34.25
C GLU A 11 4.30 -13.22 32.90
N GLU A 12 3.93 -14.21 32.09
CA GLU A 12 4.50 -14.31 30.77
C GLU A 12 4.12 -13.10 29.94
N ALA A 13 2.89 -12.65 30.05
CA ALA A 13 2.46 -11.49 29.32
C ALA A 13 3.23 -10.27 29.76
N GLN A 14 3.53 -10.14 31.02
CA GLN A 14 4.29 -9.01 31.49
C GLN A 14 5.71 -9.04 30.94
N GLU A 15 6.31 -10.21 30.89
CA GLU A 15 7.63 -10.30 30.33
C GLU A 15 7.61 -9.89 28.87
N VAL A 16 6.59 -10.29 28.12
CA VAL A 16 6.48 -9.91 26.75
C VAL A 16 6.30 -8.41 26.65
N GLU A 17 5.52 -7.83 27.56
CA GLU A 17 5.31 -6.41 27.51
C GLU A 17 6.56 -5.63 27.75
N VAL A 18 7.43 -6.11 28.62
CA VAL A 18 8.65 -5.41 28.88
C VAL A 18 9.43 -5.23 27.58
N ASP A 19 9.28 -6.21 26.69
CA ASP A 19 10.02 -6.16 25.49
C ASP A 19 9.28 -5.53 24.35
N LEU A 20 8.12 -4.97 24.58
CA LEU A 20 7.31 -4.47 23.53
C LEU A 20 7.72 -3.09 23.11
N LYS A 21 8.78 -2.94 22.41
CA LYS A 21 9.05 -1.70 21.80
C LYS A 21 8.40 -1.73 20.45
N PRO A 22 8.05 -0.60 19.89
CA PRO A 22 7.50 -0.56 18.56
C PRO A 22 8.48 -1.22 17.59
N LYS A 23 8.06 -2.25 16.92
CA LYS A 23 8.91 -2.97 16.00
C LYS A 23 8.28 -2.93 14.64
N LYS A 24 9.11 -2.95 13.63
CA LYS A 24 8.57 -3.07 12.30
C LYS A 24 7.92 -4.42 12.18
N PRO A 25 6.82 -4.51 11.47
CA PRO A 25 6.19 -5.81 11.26
C PRO A 25 7.14 -6.73 10.50
N ALA A 26 6.96 -8.01 10.70
CA ALA A 26 7.74 -8.98 9.98
C ALA A 26 7.50 -8.81 8.49
N LYS A 27 8.55 -8.96 7.69
CA LYS A 27 8.38 -8.82 6.27
C LYS A 27 7.87 -10.12 5.73
N LEU A 28 6.62 -10.19 5.46
CA LEU A 28 6.03 -11.34 4.79
C LEU A 28 5.94 -11.10 3.29
N ALA A 29 5.95 -9.85 2.86
CA ALA A 29 6.05 -9.50 1.45
C ALA A 29 7.45 -8.99 1.20
N PRO A 30 7.93 -9.09 -0.02
CA PRO A 30 9.31 -8.70 -0.29
C PRO A 30 9.66 -7.29 0.12
N GLN A 31 8.70 -6.38 0.03
CA GLN A 31 8.97 -4.99 0.32
C GLN A 31 8.43 -4.54 1.65
N GLY A 32 7.80 -5.45 2.39
CA GLY A 32 7.17 -5.07 3.65
C GLY A 32 5.93 -4.25 3.41
N ILE A 33 5.58 -3.43 4.37
CA ILE A 33 4.40 -2.59 4.26
C ILE A 33 4.78 -1.30 3.54
N ARG A 34 4.00 -0.93 2.55
CA ARG A 34 4.28 0.27 1.75
C ARG A 34 2.99 1.00 1.47
N THR A 35 3.03 2.30 1.47
CA THR A 35 1.89 3.09 1.04
C THR A 35 2.09 3.47 -0.42
N PHE A 36 1.00 3.80 -1.08
CA PHE A 36 1.05 4.22 -2.48
C PHE A 36 -0.12 5.14 -2.79
N THR A 37 -0.02 5.85 -3.89
CA THR A 37 -1.12 6.62 -4.45
C THR A 37 -1.31 6.20 -5.90
N VAL A 38 -2.49 6.43 -6.44
CA VAL A 38 -2.75 6.24 -7.84
C VAL A 38 -3.19 7.57 -8.42
N CYS A 39 -2.47 8.01 -9.43
CA CYS A 39 -2.75 9.26 -10.10
C CYS A 39 -3.27 8.93 -11.49
N ARG A 40 -4.31 9.60 -11.93
CA ARG A 40 -4.82 9.45 -13.27
C ARG A 40 -4.50 10.71 -14.04
N LEU A 41 -3.90 10.55 -15.21
CA LEU A 41 -3.62 11.69 -16.06
C LEU A 41 -4.87 12.10 -16.84
N ASN A 42 -5.72 11.13 -17.12
CA ASN A 42 -7.00 11.37 -17.78
C ASN A 42 -8.08 10.61 -17.06
N ASP A 43 -9.33 10.92 -17.35
CA ASP A 43 -10.45 10.26 -16.70
C ASP A 43 -11.43 9.82 -17.76
N GLU A 44 -11.33 8.58 -18.18
CA GLU A 44 -12.21 8.04 -19.22
C GLU A 44 -13.66 8.08 -18.82
N SER A 45 -13.93 7.86 -17.54
CA SER A 45 -15.32 7.76 -17.10
C SER A 45 -15.94 9.10 -16.83
N GLY A 46 -15.14 10.11 -16.57
CA GLY A 46 -15.66 11.40 -16.16
C GLY A 46 -16.23 11.41 -14.76
N VAL A 47 -15.93 10.36 -13.96
CA VAL A 47 -16.54 10.24 -12.64
C VAL A 47 -15.54 10.56 -11.54
N SER A 48 -14.36 9.97 -11.60
CA SER A 48 -13.41 10.11 -10.50
C SER A 48 -12.45 11.26 -10.66
N GLY A 49 -12.39 11.86 -11.84
CA GLY A 49 -11.51 12.99 -12.04
C GLY A 49 -10.08 12.58 -12.31
N THR A 50 -9.22 13.59 -12.43
CA THR A 50 -7.80 13.40 -12.69
C THR A 50 -7.04 13.72 -11.42
N GLY A 51 -5.75 13.48 -11.43
CA GLY A 51 -4.91 13.69 -10.27
C GLY A 51 -4.90 12.47 -9.40
N ILE A 52 -4.61 12.66 -8.12
CA ILE A 52 -4.54 11.53 -7.19
C ILE A 52 -5.96 11.14 -6.83
N VAL A 53 -6.36 9.95 -7.22
CA VAL A 53 -7.72 9.47 -7.01
C VAL A 53 -7.79 8.34 -5.96
N ILE A 54 -6.67 7.75 -5.62
CA ILE A 54 -6.63 6.64 -4.68
C ILE A 54 -5.40 6.77 -3.80
N GLU A 55 -5.54 6.44 -2.54
CA GLU A 55 -4.41 6.20 -1.66
C GLU A 55 -4.55 4.77 -1.17
N GLY A 56 -3.46 4.12 -0.87
CA GLY A 56 -3.54 2.73 -0.46
C GLY A 56 -2.33 2.26 0.30
N ILE A 57 -2.41 1.02 0.72
CA ILE A 57 -1.33 0.42 1.48
C ILE A 57 -1.22 -1.03 1.09
N VAL A 58 0.01 -1.49 0.89
CA VAL A 58 0.29 -2.90 0.66
C VAL A 58 0.77 -3.46 1.99
N LEU A 59 0.09 -4.48 2.46
CA LEU A 59 0.40 -5.08 3.74
C LEU A 59 1.57 -6.04 3.59
N ALA A 60 2.12 -6.45 4.72
CA ALA A 60 3.25 -7.37 4.70
C ALA A 60 2.93 -8.69 4.04
N THR A 61 1.66 -9.06 3.97
CA THR A 61 1.26 -10.28 3.28
C THR A 61 1.21 -10.12 1.77
N GLY A 62 1.28 -8.89 1.27
CA GLY A 62 1.09 -8.62 -0.15
C GLY A 62 -0.32 -8.20 -0.49
N GLN A 63 -1.26 -8.38 0.43
CA GLN A 63 -2.61 -7.90 0.22
C GLN A 63 -2.59 -6.39 0.26
N CYS A 64 -3.58 -5.77 -0.37
CA CYS A 64 -3.58 -4.32 -0.35
C CYS A 64 -4.97 -3.79 -0.03
N VAL A 65 -4.99 -2.60 0.54
CA VAL A 65 -6.21 -1.88 0.87
C VAL A 65 -6.15 -0.60 0.07
N VAL A 66 -7.20 -0.28 -0.68
CA VAL A 66 -7.25 0.93 -1.48
C VAL A 66 -8.41 1.78 -1.02
N HIS A 67 -8.20 3.08 -1.05
CA HIS A 67 -9.20 4.04 -0.62
C HIS A 67 -9.41 5.01 -1.76
N TRP A 68 -10.59 4.96 -2.36
CA TRP A 68 -10.95 5.89 -3.39
C TRP A 68 -11.22 7.22 -2.72
N LEU A 69 -10.61 8.26 -3.19
CA LEU A 69 -10.76 9.57 -2.57
C LEU A 69 -12.03 10.27 -3.01
N TYR A 70 -12.72 9.69 -3.96
CA TYR A 70 -13.93 10.28 -4.49
C TYR A 70 -15.06 9.26 -4.37
N PRO A 71 -16.27 9.66 -4.06
CA PRO A 71 -16.70 11.05 -3.84
C PRO A 71 -16.28 11.53 -2.45
N ALA A 72 -15.91 12.79 -2.40
CA ALA A 72 -15.54 13.38 -1.13
C ALA A 72 -16.77 13.38 -0.21
N PRO A 73 -16.54 13.38 1.10
CA PRO A 73 -15.25 13.35 1.77
C PRO A 73 -14.75 11.97 2.11
N ARG A 74 -15.54 10.93 1.91
CA ARG A 74 -15.11 9.65 2.41
C ARG A 74 -14.61 8.69 1.38
N GLY A 75 -15.20 8.69 0.18
CA GLY A 75 -14.88 7.69 -0.80
C GLY A 75 -15.25 6.29 -0.33
N SER A 76 -14.60 5.29 -0.87
CA SER A 76 -14.85 3.90 -0.52
C SER A 76 -13.54 3.17 -0.33
N ILE A 77 -13.60 2.07 0.37
CA ILE A 77 -12.43 1.26 0.68
C ILE A 77 -12.66 -0.14 0.12
N ALA A 78 -11.63 -0.72 -0.46
CA ALA A 78 -11.71 -2.08 -0.97
C ALA A 78 -10.39 -2.77 -0.68
N MET A 79 -10.42 -4.10 -0.63
CA MET A 79 -9.24 -4.90 -0.39
C MET A 79 -9.04 -5.85 -1.54
N PHE A 80 -7.78 -6.09 -1.87
CA PHE A 80 -7.41 -7.01 -2.95
C PHE A 80 -6.29 -7.90 -2.45
N ASP A 81 -6.19 -9.10 -3.01
CA ASP A 81 -5.15 -10.01 -2.60
C ASP A 81 -3.77 -9.56 -3.04
N SER A 82 -3.68 -8.68 -4.01
CA SER A 82 -2.40 -8.17 -4.47
C SER A 82 -2.63 -6.89 -5.26
N ILE A 83 -1.55 -6.14 -5.45
CA ILE A 83 -1.60 -4.95 -6.31
C ILE A 83 -1.92 -5.39 -7.74
N SER A 84 -1.45 -6.55 -8.14
CA SER A 84 -1.73 -7.04 -9.49
C SER A 84 -3.22 -7.26 -9.69
N ASP A 85 -3.90 -7.80 -8.68
CA ASP A 85 -5.34 -8.00 -8.78
C ASP A 85 -6.06 -6.66 -8.84
N PHE A 86 -5.64 -5.71 -8.03
CA PHE A 86 -6.23 -4.40 -8.06
C PHE A 86 -6.07 -3.77 -9.45
N ALA A 87 -4.88 -3.86 -10.01
CA ALA A 87 -4.63 -3.27 -11.32
C ALA A 87 -5.45 -3.95 -12.39
N THR A 88 -5.61 -5.27 -12.31
CA THR A 88 -6.39 -6.01 -13.30
C THR A 88 -7.84 -5.56 -13.30
N VAL A 89 -8.39 -5.25 -12.13
CA VAL A 89 -9.79 -4.87 -12.04
C VAL A 89 -9.99 -3.40 -12.31
N HIS A 90 -9.11 -2.55 -11.83
CA HIS A 90 -9.40 -1.11 -11.79
C HIS A 90 -8.48 -0.24 -12.64
N ILE A 91 -7.41 -0.76 -13.15
CA ILE A 91 -6.48 0.05 -13.94
C ILE A 91 -6.42 -0.43 -15.37
N LYS A 92 -6.13 -1.70 -15.57
CA LYS A 92 -5.92 -2.22 -16.92
C LYS A 92 -7.14 -2.09 -17.82
N PRO A 93 -8.36 -2.19 -17.33
CA PRO A 93 -9.53 -2.03 -18.21
C PRO A 93 -9.70 -0.63 -18.75
N HIS A 94 -9.00 0.34 -18.17
CA HIS A 94 -9.15 1.75 -18.57
C HIS A 94 -7.80 2.35 -18.90
N PRO A 95 -7.16 1.90 -19.99
CA PRO A 95 -5.81 2.40 -20.29
C PRO A 95 -5.78 3.88 -20.64
N GLY A 96 -6.90 4.41 -21.10
CA GLY A 96 -6.94 5.84 -21.41
C GLY A 96 -6.80 6.74 -20.20
N ASN A 97 -7.00 6.20 -19.00
CA ASN A 97 -6.78 6.99 -17.79
C ASN A 97 -5.30 7.25 -17.56
N GLU A 98 -4.43 6.41 -18.12
CA GLU A 98 -2.99 6.52 -17.90
C GLU A 98 -2.69 6.63 -16.43
N SER A 99 -2.98 5.59 -15.70
CA SER A 99 -2.81 5.57 -14.25
C SER A 99 -1.36 5.34 -13.87
N ILE A 100 -0.92 6.03 -12.84
CA ILE A 100 0.44 5.88 -12.32
C ILE A 100 0.33 5.57 -10.84
N ILE A 101 0.89 4.42 -10.45
CA ILE A 101 0.99 4.05 -9.05
C ILE A 101 2.33 4.56 -8.57
N THR A 102 2.33 5.35 -7.51
CA THR A 102 3.57 5.84 -6.91
C THR A 102 3.66 5.32 -5.49
N TYR A 103 4.73 4.59 -5.20
CA TYR A 103 4.95 4.05 -3.87
C TYR A 103 5.73 5.05 -3.02
N GLU A 104 5.64 4.90 -1.72
CA GLU A 104 6.26 5.85 -0.81
C GLU A 104 7.77 5.95 -0.98
N ASP A 105 8.40 4.92 -1.51
CA ASP A 105 9.84 4.95 -1.73
C ASP A 105 10.19 5.57 -3.07
N GLY A 106 9.20 6.00 -3.84
CA GLY A 106 9.45 6.64 -5.12
C GLY A 106 9.35 5.73 -6.32
N GLU A 107 9.18 4.44 -6.11
CA GLU A 107 8.97 3.56 -7.25
C GLU A 107 7.64 3.90 -7.93
N GLN A 108 7.60 3.88 -9.24
CA GLN A 108 6.39 4.20 -9.98
C GLN A 108 6.11 3.16 -11.03
N VAL A 109 4.84 2.87 -11.23
CA VAL A 109 4.38 1.97 -12.28
C VAL A 109 3.37 2.74 -13.09
N HIS A 110 3.71 3.03 -14.34
CA HIS A 110 2.88 3.84 -15.22
C HIS A 110 2.20 2.93 -16.24
N TYR A 111 0.88 2.92 -16.24
CA TYR A 111 0.08 2.13 -17.16
C TYR A 111 -0.30 3.06 -18.30
N LYS A 112 0.36 2.88 -19.45
CA LYS A 112 0.21 3.82 -20.54
C LYS A 112 -1.04 3.55 -21.34
N ASP A 113 -1.44 4.54 -22.16
CA ASP A 113 -2.69 4.45 -22.89
C ASP A 113 -2.64 3.39 -23.98
N ASP A 114 -1.46 2.95 -24.39
CA ASP A 114 -1.36 1.88 -25.38
C ASP A 114 -1.34 0.51 -24.72
N GLY A 115 -1.55 0.44 -23.41
CA GLY A 115 -1.57 -0.82 -22.69
C GLY A 115 -0.22 -1.27 -22.18
N SER A 116 0.84 -0.56 -22.51
CA SER A 116 2.15 -0.94 -22.02
C SER A 116 2.35 -0.43 -20.60
N ILE A 117 3.29 -1.02 -19.89
CA ILE A 117 3.56 -0.67 -18.51
C ILE A 117 5.01 -0.27 -18.40
N LEU A 118 5.24 0.92 -17.84
CA LEU A 118 6.59 1.41 -17.62
C LEU A 118 6.84 1.48 -16.14
N THR A 119 7.86 0.79 -15.68
CA THR A 119 8.20 0.78 -14.25
C THR A 119 9.46 1.60 -14.06
N LYS A 120 9.40 2.52 -13.10
CA LYS A 120 10.57 3.28 -12.71
C LYS A 120 10.93 2.86 -11.32
N PRO A 121 12.13 2.37 -11.10
CA PRO A 121 12.51 1.93 -9.74
C PRO A 121 12.61 3.12 -8.80
N ALA A 122 12.57 2.82 -7.52
CA ALA A 122 12.76 3.85 -6.51
C ALA A 122 14.14 4.45 -6.70
N PRO A 123 14.26 5.77 -6.50
CA PRO A 123 15.58 6.38 -6.61
C PRO A 123 16.48 5.84 -5.51
N GLU A 124 17.76 5.79 -5.79
CA GLU A 124 18.65 5.33 -4.77
C GLU A 124 18.72 6.32 -3.68
N PRO A 125 18.87 5.88 -2.46
CA PRO A 125 18.96 6.80 -1.36
C PRO A 125 20.18 7.66 -1.58
N GLU A 126 20.02 8.94 -1.30
CA GLU A 126 21.07 9.80 -1.46
C GLU A 126 22.09 9.53 -0.50
N GLU A 127 23.31 9.37 -0.83
CA GLU A 127 24.25 9.08 0.06
C GLU A 127 24.48 10.15 0.90
N GLU A 128 24.23 10.11 2.03
CA GLU A 128 24.38 11.02 2.96
C GLU A 128 25.67 11.40 2.98
N THR A 129 26.00 12.20 2.45
CA THR A 129 27.15 12.59 2.35
C THR A 129 27.73 12.70 3.51
N LYS A 130 28.32 12.11 3.89
CA LYS A 130 28.77 12.10 4.92
C LYS A 130 29.77 12.83 4.90
N GLU A 131 30.06 13.47 4.70
CA GLU A 131 30.95 14.16 4.83
C GLU A 131 31.11 14.64 5.50
#